data_d11a91810aa4a030a7a5f7b60e2de0e4
#
_entry.id   d11a91810aa4a030a7a5f7b60e2de0e4
#
_cell.length_a   1.000
_cell.length_b   1.000
_cell.length_c   1.000
_cell.angle_alpha   90.00
_cell.angle_beta   90.00
_cell.angle_gamma   90.00
#
_symmetry.space_group_name_H-M   'P 1'
#
loop_
_entity.id
_entity.type
_entity.pdbx_description
1 polymer ?
#
loop_
_entity_poly.entity_id
_entity_poly.type
_entity_poly.pdbx_seq_one_letter_code
_entity_poly.pdbx_strand_id
1 'polypeptide(L)'
;PEFQVTAPFGGVGTRPPKKLIPPAPMGDHPLMDWGVWPLDNDDTGKGDYQVASWTVDQIKSAPKDQPFFLAAGFFLPHVPCYATQKWFDLYPDDDSVLPKILDNDRADTPRFSWYLHWNLPEPRLKWVKENNQWRNLVRSYLACTSFVDAQIGRLLVALDESGVADNTIVVVWGDHGWHLGEKEITGKNTLWDRGTKVPLIFAGPGVKGGQRAMQPAELLDIYPTLIDLAHLPARTDLEGLSLAPQLKNAATPRL
;
A
#
# COMPACT_ATOMS: atom_id res chain seq x y z
N PRO A 1 16.73 -14.46 -14.69
CA PRO A 1 16.05 -13.48 -13.86
C PRO A 1 14.81 -12.95 -14.61
N GLU A 2 13.73 -12.68 -13.88
CA GLU A 2 12.47 -12.18 -14.45
C GLU A 2 12.59 -10.70 -14.88
N PHE A 3 13.52 -9.97 -14.28
CA PHE A 3 13.83 -8.58 -14.61
C PHE A 3 15.28 -8.44 -15.06
N GLN A 4 15.52 -7.62 -16.07
CA GLN A 4 16.87 -7.32 -16.59
C GLN A 4 17.63 -6.39 -15.64
N VAL A 5 16.94 -5.47 -14.99
CA VAL A 5 17.50 -4.49 -14.06
C VAL A 5 16.68 -4.47 -12.77
N THR A 6 17.36 -4.46 -11.64
CA THR A 6 16.73 -4.36 -10.32
C THR A 6 17.44 -3.32 -9.47
N ALA A 7 16.69 -2.57 -8.67
CA ALA A 7 17.28 -1.65 -7.71
C ALA A 7 17.97 -2.41 -6.56
N PRO A 8 19.14 -1.98 -6.09
CA PRO A 8 19.88 -2.67 -5.02
C PRO A 8 19.42 -2.28 -3.61
N PHE A 9 18.29 -1.58 -3.47
CA PHE A 9 17.79 -1.04 -2.20
C PHE A 9 16.28 -1.17 -2.11
N GLY A 10 15.75 -0.91 -0.92
CA GLY A 10 14.33 -0.97 -0.60
C GLY A 10 14.09 -1.06 0.92
N GLY A 11 12.86 -1.35 1.32
CA GLY A 11 12.46 -1.49 2.71
C GLY A 11 12.35 -0.15 3.46
N VAL A 12 12.53 -0.19 4.77
CA VAL A 12 12.21 0.95 5.65
C VAL A 12 13.17 2.15 5.46
N GLY A 13 14.42 1.88 5.07
CA GLY A 13 15.48 2.89 5.10
C GLY A 13 16.01 3.14 6.52
N THR A 14 16.44 4.37 6.79
CA THR A 14 17.02 4.77 8.08
C THR A 14 16.04 4.54 9.23
N ARG A 15 16.52 3.92 10.31
CA ARG A 15 15.76 3.63 11.54
C ARG A 15 16.29 4.39 12.72
N PRO A 16 15.44 4.70 13.72
CA PRO A 16 15.92 5.25 14.98
C PRO A 16 16.83 4.25 15.72
N PRO A 17 17.80 4.72 16.51
CA PRO A 17 18.73 3.86 17.26
C PRO A 17 18.03 3.08 18.38
N LYS A 18 16.85 3.55 18.80
CA LYS A 18 15.98 2.89 19.78
C LYS A 18 14.54 3.00 19.31
N LYS A 19 13.71 2.05 19.69
CA LYS A 19 12.27 2.10 19.41
C LYS A 19 11.63 3.37 19.95
N LEU A 20 10.65 3.86 19.20
CA LEU A 20 9.86 5.05 19.55
C LEU A 20 8.67 4.69 20.45
N ILE A 21 8.20 3.43 20.40
CA ILE A 21 7.10 2.95 21.24
C ILE A 21 7.62 2.12 22.43
N PRO A 22 6.82 2.00 23.52
CA PRO A 22 7.14 1.10 24.62
C PRO A 22 7.21 -0.37 24.18
N PRO A 23 7.89 -1.26 24.94
CA PRO A 23 7.90 -2.69 24.67
C PRO A 23 6.47 -3.27 24.70
N ALA A 24 6.10 -4.04 23.67
CA ALA A 24 4.80 -4.72 23.58
C ALA A 24 4.88 -6.17 24.11
N PRO A 25 3.76 -6.74 24.65
CA PRO A 25 3.77 -8.07 25.31
C PRO A 25 4.18 -9.24 24.41
N MET A 26 4.03 -9.10 23.09
CA MET A 26 4.41 -10.15 22.12
C MET A 26 5.91 -10.14 21.78
N GLY A 27 6.72 -9.53 22.62
CA GLY A 27 8.16 -9.43 22.46
C GLY A 27 8.58 -8.16 21.71
N ASP A 28 9.87 -7.92 21.74
CA ASP A 28 10.47 -6.71 21.16
C ASP A 28 10.76 -6.90 19.65
N HIS A 29 9.71 -7.21 18.87
CA HIS A 29 9.87 -7.41 17.44
C HIS A 29 10.33 -6.11 16.77
N PRO A 30 11.43 -6.13 15.99
CA PRO A 30 12.04 -4.91 15.45
C PRO A 30 11.17 -4.16 14.44
N LEU A 31 10.15 -4.81 13.87
CA LEU A 31 9.20 -4.18 12.96
C LEU A 31 8.06 -3.47 13.70
N MET A 32 7.77 -3.82 14.95
CA MET A 32 6.69 -3.18 15.72
C MET A 32 7.17 -1.86 16.31
N ASP A 33 7.11 -0.82 15.49
CA ASP A 33 7.45 0.55 15.88
C ASP A 33 6.76 1.56 14.96
N TRP A 34 6.50 2.77 15.47
CA TRP A 34 5.89 3.85 14.71
C TRP A 34 6.13 5.21 15.36
N GLY A 35 6.10 6.26 14.57
CA GLY A 35 6.28 7.63 15.02
C GLY A 35 7.06 8.51 14.04
N VAL A 36 7.36 9.72 14.47
CA VAL A 36 8.10 10.70 13.67
C VAL A 36 9.57 10.29 13.55
N TRP A 37 10.04 10.11 12.31
CA TRP A 37 11.43 9.80 12.02
C TRP A 37 11.76 9.93 10.51
N PRO A 38 12.89 10.53 10.11
CA PRO A 38 13.79 11.36 10.92
C PRO A 38 13.14 12.68 11.37
N LEU A 39 13.68 13.30 12.43
CA LEU A 39 13.11 14.50 13.04
C LEU A 39 13.34 15.79 12.22
N ASP A 40 14.28 15.79 11.29
CA ASP A 40 14.72 16.94 10.48
C ASP A 40 13.90 17.17 9.20
N ASN A 41 12.79 16.45 9.04
CA ASN A 41 11.96 16.49 7.83
C ASN A 41 12.66 16.08 6.52
N ASP A 42 13.79 15.40 6.60
CA ASP A 42 14.49 14.85 5.44
C ASP A 42 13.98 13.44 5.10
N ASP A 43 13.32 13.32 3.96
CA ASP A 43 12.80 12.03 3.46
C ASP A 43 13.87 11.19 2.75
N THR A 44 15.03 11.73 2.41
CA THR A 44 16.03 11.06 1.55
C THR A 44 16.58 9.76 2.13
N GLY A 45 16.58 9.63 3.46
CA GLY A 45 16.95 8.41 4.17
C GLY A 45 15.89 7.31 4.14
N LYS A 46 14.70 7.54 3.58
CA LYS A 46 13.64 6.55 3.47
C LYS A 46 13.85 5.64 2.27
N GLY A 47 13.63 4.32 2.46
CA GLY A 47 13.76 3.34 1.38
C GLY A 47 12.83 3.64 0.20
N ASP A 48 11.58 4.01 0.49
CA ASP A 48 10.60 4.34 -0.55
C ASP A 48 10.94 5.63 -1.32
N TYR A 49 11.61 6.61 -0.69
CA TYR A 49 12.16 7.75 -1.41
C TYR A 49 13.23 7.34 -2.42
N GLN A 50 14.11 6.42 -2.02
CA GLN A 50 15.17 5.89 -2.88
C GLN A 50 14.59 5.07 -4.03
N VAL A 51 13.59 4.20 -3.75
CA VAL A 51 12.84 3.45 -4.77
C VAL A 51 12.21 4.41 -5.78
N ALA A 52 11.51 5.46 -5.31
CA ALA A 52 10.90 6.44 -6.19
C ALA A 52 11.94 7.17 -7.05
N SER A 53 13.06 7.59 -6.47
CA SER A 53 14.13 8.29 -7.19
C SER A 53 14.72 7.42 -8.30
N TRP A 54 15.05 6.17 -7.98
CA TRP A 54 15.53 5.21 -8.97
C TRP A 54 14.49 4.95 -10.07
N THR A 55 13.22 4.80 -9.71
CA THR A 55 12.14 4.56 -10.68
C THR A 55 11.95 5.76 -11.60
N VAL A 56 12.05 6.99 -11.08
CA VAL A 56 12.05 8.23 -11.89
C VAL A 56 13.18 8.21 -12.91
N ASP A 57 14.38 7.79 -12.51
CA ASP A 57 15.52 7.69 -13.44
C ASP A 57 15.28 6.63 -14.52
N GLN A 58 14.66 5.49 -14.17
CA GLN A 58 14.27 4.46 -15.16
C GLN A 58 13.23 5.00 -16.14
N ILE A 59 12.21 5.73 -15.68
CA ILE A 59 11.20 6.35 -16.54
C ILE A 59 11.85 7.33 -17.52
N LYS A 60 12.74 8.21 -17.03
CA LYS A 60 13.44 9.19 -17.86
C LYS A 60 14.36 8.57 -18.91
N SER A 61 14.92 7.41 -18.62
CA SER A 61 15.80 6.66 -19.51
C SER A 61 15.08 5.55 -20.29
N ALA A 62 13.76 5.42 -20.14
CA ALA A 62 12.98 4.40 -20.83
C ALA A 62 13.13 4.51 -22.35
N PRO A 63 13.33 3.38 -23.06
CA PRO A 63 13.40 3.38 -24.51
C PRO A 63 12.08 3.84 -25.12
N LYS A 64 12.17 4.65 -26.20
CA LYS A 64 10.97 5.15 -26.90
C LYS A 64 10.54 4.29 -28.08
N ASP A 65 11.40 3.41 -28.51
CA ASP A 65 11.28 2.57 -29.72
C ASP A 65 10.99 1.10 -29.41
N GLN A 66 10.93 0.73 -28.15
CA GLN A 66 10.60 -0.63 -27.71
C GLN A 66 9.76 -0.62 -26.42
N PRO A 67 8.93 -1.64 -26.21
CA PRO A 67 8.13 -1.75 -24.99
C PRO A 67 9.03 -1.96 -23.76
N PHE A 68 8.58 -1.46 -22.62
CA PHE A 68 9.19 -1.71 -21.32
C PHE A 68 8.13 -2.14 -20.28
N PHE A 69 8.57 -2.83 -19.24
CA PHE A 69 7.79 -3.13 -18.05
C PHE A 69 8.58 -2.66 -16.83
N LEU A 70 7.98 -1.80 -16.03
CA LEU A 70 8.60 -1.20 -14.85
C LEU A 70 7.70 -1.43 -13.63
N ALA A 71 8.25 -2.01 -12.57
CA ALA A 71 7.57 -2.22 -11.30
C ALA A 71 8.28 -1.43 -10.18
N ALA A 72 7.51 -0.67 -9.40
CA ALA A 72 7.97 0.03 -8.21
C ALA A 72 7.19 -0.46 -7.00
N GLY A 73 7.88 -1.07 -6.04
CA GLY A 73 7.28 -1.56 -4.79
C GLY A 73 7.65 -0.65 -3.62
N PHE A 74 6.63 -0.08 -2.97
CA PHE A 74 6.79 0.72 -1.76
C PHE A 74 6.55 -0.13 -0.52
N PHE A 75 7.37 0.08 0.49
CA PHE A 75 7.29 -0.66 1.75
C PHE A 75 6.22 -0.11 2.69
N LEU A 76 6.13 1.22 2.78
CA LEU A 76 5.15 1.88 3.65
C LEU A 76 3.73 1.81 3.05
N PRO A 77 2.70 1.78 3.91
CA PRO A 77 2.68 1.97 5.36
C PRO A 77 2.90 0.69 6.18
N HIS A 78 3.65 -0.30 5.71
CA HIS A 78 4.05 -1.45 6.52
C HIS A 78 4.85 -0.99 7.76
N VAL A 79 4.68 -1.67 8.88
CA VAL A 79 5.48 -1.39 10.09
C VAL A 79 6.97 -1.73 9.85
N PRO A 80 7.90 -0.97 10.42
CA PRO A 80 7.70 0.21 11.26
C PRO A 80 7.22 1.43 10.47
N CYS A 81 6.18 2.07 10.99
CA CYS A 81 5.57 3.24 10.34
C CYS A 81 6.30 4.52 10.75
N TYR A 82 7.38 4.85 10.03
CA TYR A 82 8.14 6.08 10.25
C TYR A 82 7.93 7.06 9.11
N ALA A 83 7.52 8.27 9.42
CA ALA A 83 7.49 9.39 8.49
C ALA A 83 8.09 10.64 9.14
N THR A 84 8.53 11.61 8.35
CA THR A 84 9.02 12.90 8.86
C THR A 84 7.86 13.76 9.36
N GLN A 85 8.16 14.75 10.21
CA GLN A 85 7.16 15.58 10.89
C GLN A 85 6.16 16.21 9.91
N LYS A 86 6.60 16.70 8.76
CA LYS A 86 5.72 17.34 7.77
C LYS A 86 4.52 16.47 7.32
N TRP A 87 4.65 15.15 7.34
CA TRP A 87 3.57 14.24 6.99
C TRP A 87 2.59 14.04 8.15
N PHE A 88 3.09 14.10 9.40
CA PHE A 88 2.23 14.09 10.58
C PHE A 88 1.41 15.38 10.71
N ASP A 89 1.97 16.51 10.29
CA ASP A 89 1.32 17.83 10.35
C ASP A 89 0.08 17.93 9.45
N LEU A 90 -0.11 16.98 8.51
CA LEU A 90 -1.32 16.87 7.71
C LEU A 90 -2.53 16.34 8.51
N TYR A 91 -2.32 15.78 9.69
CA TYR A 91 -3.35 15.10 10.46
C TYR A 91 -3.47 15.67 11.86
N PRO A 92 -4.71 15.83 12.39
CA PRO A 92 -4.92 16.37 13.72
C PRO A 92 -4.26 15.49 14.79
N ASP A 93 -3.80 16.13 15.87
CA ASP A 93 -3.22 15.44 17.03
C ASP A 93 -4.25 15.29 18.14
N ASP A 94 -5.43 14.84 17.80
CA ASP A 94 -6.53 14.54 18.71
C ASP A 94 -7.27 13.27 18.25
N ASP A 95 -8.30 12.88 18.99
CA ASP A 95 -9.02 11.63 18.74
C ASP A 95 -9.93 11.67 17.50
N SER A 96 -10.07 12.81 16.82
CA SER A 96 -10.82 12.90 15.56
C SER A 96 -10.19 12.08 14.42
N VAL A 97 -8.90 11.77 14.52
CA VAL A 97 -8.17 10.94 13.56
C VAL A 97 -8.49 9.45 13.70
N LEU A 98 -9.04 9.03 14.83
CA LEU A 98 -9.26 7.61 15.13
C LEU A 98 -10.40 7.03 14.27
N PRO A 99 -10.27 5.78 13.82
CA PRO A 99 -11.37 5.10 13.14
C PRO A 99 -12.53 4.88 14.09
N LYS A 100 -13.75 4.96 13.56
CA LYS A 100 -14.94 4.54 14.32
C LYS A 100 -14.93 3.03 14.46
N ILE A 101 -14.91 2.56 15.67
CA ILE A 101 -14.98 1.13 16.01
C ILE A 101 -16.21 0.84 16.85
N LEU A 102 -16.69 -0.40 16.80
CA LEU A 102 -17.73 -0.89 17.66
C LEU A 102 -17.11 -1.54 18.90
N ASP A 103 -17.70 -1.30 20.06
CA ASP A 103 -17.35 -2.04 21.27
C ASP A 103 -17.78 -3.51 21.09
N ASN A 104 -16.93 -4.44 21.51
CA ASN A 104 -17.16 -5.88 21.35
C ASN A 104 -17.45 -6.33 19.90
N ASP A 105 -16.84 -5.69 18.90
CA ASP A 105 -17.06 -5.93 17.47
C ASP A 105 -16.78 -7.39 17.02
N ARG A 106 -16.29 -8.23 17.91
CA ARG A 106 -16.04 -9.66 17.67
C ARG A 106 -16.99 -10.59 18.42
N ALA A 107 -17.91 -10.05 19.22
CA ALA A 107 -18.78 -10.86 20.07
C ALA A 107 -19.73 -11.79 19.28
N ASP A 108 -20.13 -11.36 18.09
CA ASP A 108 -21.00 -12.11 17.17
C ASP A 108 -20.23 -12.98 16.16
N THR A 109 -18.89 -13.02 16.26
CA THR A 109 -18.06 -13.75 15.31
C THR A 109 -17.69 -15.14 15.84
N PRO A 110 -17.54 -16.16 14.94
CA PRO A 110 -17.07 -17.47 15.35
C PRO A 110 -15.69 -17.37 16.02
N ARG A 111 -15.50 -18.10 17.11
CA ARG A 111 -14.24 -18.10 17.86
C ARG A 111 -13.02 -18.46 16.98
N PHE A 112 -13.23 -19.24 15.95
CA PHE A 112 -12.22 -19.58 14.96
C PHE A 112 -11.58 -18.33 14.30
N SER A 113 -12.37 -17.28 14.04
CA SER A 113 -11.87 -16.04 13.44
C SER A 113 -10.80 -15.33 14.28
N TRP A 114 -10.70 -15.67 15.57
CA TRP A 114 -9.72 -15.09 16.49
C TRP A 114 -8.34 -15.74 16.36
N TYR A 115 -8.25 -16.98 15.92
CA TYR A 115 -7.00 -17.73 15.83
C TYR A 115 -6.08 -17.24 14.71
N LEU A 116 -6.64 -16.71 13.63
CA LEU A 116 -5.88 -16.20 12.48
C LEU A 116 -4.84 -15.13 12.86
N HIS A 117 -4.99 -14.52 14.00
CA HIS A 117 -4.23 -13.34 14.42
C HIS A 117 -3.52 -13.53 15.78
N TRP A 118 -3.74 -14.66 16.47
CA TRP A 118 -3.27 -14.84 17.84
C TRP A 118 -1.74 -14.95 18.00
N ASN A 119 -1.06 -15.54 17.06
CA ASN A 119 0.38 -15.83 17.14
C ASN A 119 1.25 -14.77 16.43
N LEU A 120 0.65 -13.66 16.05
CA LEU A 120 1.37 -12.63 15.33
C LEU A 120 1.93 -11.56 16.27
N PRO A 121 3.06 -10.94 15.91
CA PRO A 121 3.75 -9.99 16.77
C PRO A 121 3.04 -8.63 16.88
N GLU A 122 1.90 -8.44 16.21
CA GLU A 122 1.16 -7.19 16.27
C GLU A 122 0.62 -6.94 17.69
N PRO A 123 0.82 -5.74 18.24
CA PRO A 123 0.24 -5.38 19.53
C PRO A 123 -1.28 -5.35 19.43
N ARG A 124 -1.95 -5.90 20.43
CA ARG A 124 -3.41 -5.91 20.48
C ARG A 124 -3.94 -4.50 20.72
N LEU A 125 -5.12 -4.18 20.20
CA LEU A 125 -5.76 -2.88 20.40
C LEU A 125 -5.85 -2.50 21.89
N LYS A 126 -6.12 -3.47 22.77
CA LYS A 126 -6.11 -3.26 24.22
C LYS A 126 -4.79 -2.66 24.69
N TRP A 127 -3.65 -3.29 24.35
CA TRP A 127 -2.33 -2.80 24.72
C TRP A 127 -2.06 -1.41 24.12
N VAL A 128 -2.44 -1.21 22.85
CA VAL A 128 -2.25 0.07 22.15
C VAL A 128 -2.99 1.21 22.87
N LYS A 129 -4.22 0.94 23.32
CA LYS A 129 -5.03 1.89 24.12
C LYS A 129 -4.43 2.13 25.50
N GLU A 130 -4.09 1.06 26.25
CA GLU A 130 -3.54 1.14 27.61
C GLU A 130 -2.19 1.88 27.68
N ASN A 131 -1.43 1.87 26.58
CA ASN A 131 -0.15 2.58 26.47
C ASN A 131 -0.25 3.92 25.74
N ASN A 132 -1.45 4.44 25.50
CA ASN A 132 -1.71 5.71 24.79
C ASN A 132 -1.08 5.76 23.39
N GLN A 133 -0.97 4.61 22.71
CA GLN A 133 -0.34 4.51 21.40
C GLN A 133 -1.34 4.53 20.23
N TRP A 134 -2.65 4.47 20.46
CA TRP A 134 -3.63 4.31 19.37
C TRP A 134 -3.61 5.51 18.41
N ARG A 135 -3.68 6.72 18.93
CA ARG A 135 -3.57 7.94 18.12
C ARG A 135 -2.24 8.00 17.36
N ASN A 136 -1.13 7.72 18.05
CA ASN A 136 0.18 7.72 17.44
C ASN A 136 0.29 6.67 16.31
N LEU A 137 -0.23 5.46 16.50
CA LEU A 137 -0.28 4.42 15.47
C LEU A 137 -1.08 4.87 14.24
N VAL A 138 -2.29 5.40 14.45
CA VAL A 138 -3.16 5.84 13.36
C VAL A 138 -2.53 6.99 12.59
N ARG A 139 -2.02 8.02 13.29
CA ARG A 139 -1.32 9.14 12.65
C ARG A 139 -0.08 8.69 11.87
N SER A 140 0.68 7.77 12.43
CA SER A 140 1.87 7.22 11.76
C SER A 140 1.50 6.49 10.48
N TYR A 141 0.44 5.69 10.51
CA TYR A 141 -0.06 5.00 9.31
C TYR A 141 -0.50 5.99 8.23
N LEU A 142 -1.29 7.00 8.60
CA LEU A 142 -1.76 8.04 7.68
C LEU A 142 -0.61 8.89 7.12
N ALA A 143 0.35 9.28 7.97
CA ALA A 143 1.54 10.01 7.56
C ALA A 143 2.39 9.22 6.56
N CYS A 144 2.59 7.92 6.81
CA CYS A 144 3.28 7.03 5.88
C CYS A 144 2.52 6.87 4.56
N THR A 145 1.20 6.80 4.60
CA THR A 145 0.36 6.73 3.40
C THR A 145 0.51 8.01 2.55
N SER A 146 0.44 9.19 3.17
CA SER A 146 0.66 10.47 2.46
C SER A 146 2.08 10.60 1.90
N PHE A 147 3.08 10.10 2.63
CA PHE A 147 4.44 10.05 2.12
C PHE A 147 4.55 9.19 0.85
N VAL A 148 3.96 7.99 0.85
CA VAL A 148 3.96 7.10 -0.33
C VAL A 148 3.17 7.70 -1.48
N ASP A 149 2.02 8.31 -1.21
CA ASP A 149 1.23 9.03 -2.22
C ASP A 149 2.07 10.10 -2.94
N ALA A 150 2.84 10.87 -2.18
CA ALA A 150 3.77 11.84 -2.77
C ALA A 150 4.88 11.19 -3.59
N GLN A 151 5.37 9.99 -3.20
CA GLN A 151 6.34 9.26 -4.02
C GLN A 151 5.72 8.78 -5.34
N ILE A 152 4.50 8.25 -5.31
CA ILE A 152 3.74 7.89 -6.52
C ILE A 152 3.56 9.13 -7.40
N GLY A 153 3.23 10.28 -6.83
CA GLY A 153 3.15 11.56 -7.54
C GLY A 153 4.42 11.90 -8.31
N ARG A 154 5.61 11.67 -7.72
CA ARG A 154 6.90 11.87 -8.41
C ARG A 154 7.05 10.97 -9.64
N LEU A 155 6.59 9.73 -9.57
CA LEU A 155 6.62 8.79 -10.70
C LEU A 155 5.69 9.26 -11.81
N LEU A 156 4.47 9.69 -11.46
CA LEU A 156 3.49 10.17 -12.43
C LEU A 156 3.98 11.44 -13.15
N VAL A 157 4.57 12.40 -12.42
CA VAL A 157 5.18 13.59 -13.02
C VAL A 157 6.31 13.20 -13.98
N ALA A 158 7.20 12.28 -13.57
CA ALA A 158 8.27 11.82 -14.44
C ALA A 158 7.75 11.12 -15.71
N LEU A 159 6.66 10.38 -15.59
CA LEU A 159 6.00 9.73 -16.72
C LEU A 159 5.40 10.77 -17.68
N ASP A 160 4.69 11.77 -17.17
CA ASP A 160 4.12 12.84 -17.98
C ASP A 160 5.21 13.62 -18.75
N GLU A 161 6.35 13.88 -18.10
CA GLU A 161 7.50 14.55 -18.71
C GLU A 161 8.29 13.67 -19.69
N SER A 162 8.14 12.35 -19.65
CA SER A 162 8.93 11.41 -20.46
C SER A 162 8.57 11.39 -21.95
N GLY A 163 7.33 11.81 -22.28
CA GLY A 163 6.76 11.75 -23.62
C GLY A 163 6.27 10.35 -24.04
N VAL A 164 6.17 9.39 -23.08
CA VAL A 164 5.59 8.04 -23.32
C VAL A 164 4.31 7.79 -22.52
N ALA A 165 3.82 8.79 -21.77
CA ALA A 165 2.64 8.67 -20.91
C ALA A 165 1.40 8.20 -21.68
N ASP A 166 1.14 8.75 -22.87
CA ASP A 166 -0.03 8.42 -23.70
C ASP A 166 -0.04 6.97 -24.19
N ASN A 167 1.10 6.28 -24.12
CA ASN A 167 1.26 4.87 -24.50
C ASN A 167 1.69 3.98 -23.33
N THR A 168 1.44 4.42 -22.11
CA THR A 168 1.80 3.67 -20.90
C THR A 168 0.57 3.33 -20.07
N ILE A 169 0.39 2.06 -19.74
CA ILE A 169 -0.62 1.58 -18.79
C ILE A 169 -0.01 1.69 -17.39
N VAL A 170 -0.69 2.39 -16.51
CA VAL A 170 -0.33 2.51 -15.09
C VAL A 170 -1.29 1.68 -14.27
N VAL A 171 -0.75 0.85 -13.36
CA VAL A 171 -1.53 0.09 -12.39
C VAL A 171 -1.02 0.39 -11.00
N VAL A 172 -1.93 0.80 -10.10
CA VAL A 172 -1.64 1.02 -8.68
C VAL A 172 -2.52 0.11 -7.84
N TRP A 173 -1.89 -0.67 -6.95
CA TRP A 173 -2.64 -1.55 -6.05
C TRP A 173 -1.95 -1.69 -4.69
N GLY A 174 -2.71 -2.11 -3.68
CA GLY A 174 -2.16 -2.62 -2.42
C GLY A 174 -2.14 -4.14 -2.43
N ASP A 175 -1.16 -4.75 -1.76
CA ASP A 175 -1.07 -6.22 -1.62
C ASP A 175 -2.07 -6.76 -0.60
N HIS A 176 -2.36 -5.99 0.45
CA HIS A 176 -3.38 -6.24 1.48
C HIS A 176 -3.73 -4.93 2.18
N GLY A 177 -4.83 -4.97 2.96
CA GLY A 177 -5.21 -3.85 3.81
C GLY A 177 -4.60 -3.94 5.23
N TRP A 178 -5.14 -3.13 6.16
CA TRP A 178 -4.67 -3.06 7.54
C TRP A 178 -5.79 -2.61 8.47
N HIS A 179 -5.94 -3.27 9.63
CA HIS A 179 -6.81 -2.84 10.71
C HIS A 179 -6.11 -1.81 11.61
N LEU A 180 -6.79 -0.75 11.92
CA LEU A 180 -6.33 0.30 12.84
C LEU A 180 -7.14 0.34 14.15
N GLY A 181 -7.80 -0.76 14.48
CA GLY A 181 -8.64 -0.95 15.67
C GLY A 181 -9.95 -1.68 15.42
N GLU A 182 -10.41 -1.73 14.16
CA GLU A 182 -11.64 -2.47 13.80
C GLU A 182 -11.46 -3.96 14.13
N LYS A 183 -12.52 -4.61 14.60
CA LYS A 183 -12.46 -6.00 15.10
C LYS A 183 -11.43 -6.21 16.23
N GLU A 184 -11.12 -5.16 17.00
CA GLU A 184 -10.10 -5.17 18.06
C GLU A 184 -8.70 -5.56 17.56
N ILE A 185 -8.41 -5.33 16.28
CA ILE A 185 -7.21 -5.74 15.59
C ILE A 185 -6.38 -4.51 15.19
N THR A 186 -5.06 -4.64 15.31
CA THR A 186 -4.08 -3.72 14.71
C THR A 186 -3.13 -4.57 13.89
N GLY A 187 -3.45 -4.77 12.61
CA GLY A 187 -2.69 -5.69 11.75
C GLY A 187 -3.46 -6.13 10.51
N LYS A 188 -2.92 -7.09 9.78
CA LYS A 188 -3.38 -7.47 8.44
C LYS A 188 -3.85 -8.92 8.29
N ASN A 189 -3.44 -9.80 9.20
CA ASN A 189 -3.61 -11.25 9.03
C ASN A 189 -5.04 -11.70 9.37
N THR A 190 -6.00 -11.22 8.62
CA THR A 190 -7.44 -11.50 8.79
C THR A 190 -8.11 -11.63 7.43
N LEU A 191 -9.33 -12.17 7.43
CA LEU A 191 -10.20 -12.22 6.25
C LEU A 191 -11.30 -11.13 6.27
N TRP A 192 -11.20 -10.17 7.19
CA TRP A 192 -12.12 -9.04 7.26
C TRP A 192 -11.79 -7.99 6.20
N ASP A 193 -12.79 -7.22 5.80
CA ASP A 193 -12.68 -6.16 4.78
C ASP A 193 -11.43 -5.29 4.93
N ARG A 194 -11.09 -4.89 6.16
CA ARG A 194 -9.92 -4.02 6.41
C ARG A 194 -8.59 -4.70 6.10
N GLY A 195 -8.54 -6.02 6.16
CA GLY A 195 -7.34 -6.79 5.80
C GLY A 195 -7.29 -7.18 4.32
N THR A 196 -8.45 -7.30 3.65
CA THR A 196 -8.53 -7.88 2.30
C THR A 196 -8.88 -6.88 1.21
N LYS A 197 -9.51 -5.75 1.55
CA LYS A 197 -9.93 -4.74 0.57
C LYS A 197 -8.83 -3.70 0.36
N VAL A 198 -8.37 -3.60 -0.87
CA VAL A 198 -7.25 -2.73 -1.28
C VAL A 198 -7.64 -1.82 -2.44
N PRO A 199 -6.94 -0.70 -2.65
CA PRO A 199 -7.04 0.02 -3.91
C PRO A 199 -6.57 -0.86 -5.07
N LEU A 200 -7.28 -0.75 -6.21
CA LEU A 200 -6.88 -1.28 -7.50
C LEU A 200 -7.28 -0.27 -8.57
N ILE A 201 -6.30 0.40 -9.15
CA ILE A 201 -6.49 1.54 -10.05
C ILE A 201 -5.76 1.26 -11.35
N PHE A 202 -6.43 1.48 -12.49
CA PHE A 202 -5.84 1.44 -13.81
C PHE A 202 -5.99 2.79 -14.49
N ALA A 203 -4.97 3.21 -15.22
CA ALA A 203 -4.97 4.39 -16.08
C ALA A 203 -4.18 4.13 -17.36
N GLY A 204 -4.47 4.89 -18.41
CA GLY A 204 -3.76 4.81 -19.70
C GLY A 204 -4.59 4.23 -20.83
N PRO A 205 -3.95 3.79 -21.92
CA PRO A 205 -4.63 3.27 -23.12
C PRO A 205 -5.62 2.14 -22.80
N GLY A 206 -6.82 2.22 -23.40
CA GLY A 206 -7.86 1.22 -23.21
C GLY A 206 -8.69 1.37 -21.91
N VAL A 207 -8.33 2.32 -21.04
CA VAL A 207 -9.02 2.58 -19.77
C VAL A 207 -9.85 3.86 -19.86
N LYS A 208 -11.14 3.80 -19.54
CA LYS A 208 -11.99 4.98 -19.43
C LYS A 208 -11.82 5.64 -18.07
N GLY A 209 -11.14 6.78 -18.03
CA GLY A 209 -10.88 7.52 -16.81
C GLY A 209 -12.13 8.01 -16.07
N GLY A 210 -11.98 8.34 -14.77
CA GLY A 210 -13.03 8.92 -13.94
C GLY A 210 -14.16 7.98 -13.56
N GLN A 211 -14.00 6.65 -13.72
CA GLN A 211 -15.00 5.65 -13.38
C GLN A 211 -14.63 4.83 -12.15
N ARG A 212 -15.65 4.33 -11.46
CA ARG A 212 -15.51 3.36 -10.38
C ARG A 212 -16.39 2.16 -10.68
N ALA A 213 -15.76 1.00 -10.87
CA ALA A 213 -16.45 -0.29 -10.93
C ALA A 213 -16.77 -0.75 -9.51
N MET A 214 -18.00 -1.20 -9.29
CA MET A 214 -18.49 -1.64 -7.96
C MET A 214 -18.46 -3.17 -7.82
N GLN A 215 -18.08 -3.88 -8.87
CA GLN A 215 -18.01 -5.33 -8.86
C GLN A 215 -16.71 -5.80 -8.19
N PRO A 216 -16.73 -6.96 -7.52
CA PRO A 216 -15.51 -7.53 -6.94
C PRO A 216 -14.45 -7.74 -8.01
N ALA A 217 -13.20 -7.48 -7.65
CA ALA A 217 -12.01 -7.78 -8.44
C ALA A 217 -10.98 -8.42 -7.52
N GLU A 218 -10.10 -9.22 -8.07
CA GLU A 218 -9.04 -9.89 -7.34
C GLU A 218 -7.68 -9.46 -7.88
N LEU A 219 -6.63 -9.55 -7.06
CA LEU A 219 -5.28 -9.22 -7.54
C LEU A 219 -4.80 -10.19 -8.62
N LEU A 220 -5.36 -11.41 -8.68
CA LEU A 220 -5.13 -12.38 -9.77
C LEU A 220 -5.57 -11.84 -11.14
N ASP A 221 -6.51 -10.89 -11.16
CA ASP A 221 -7.06 -10.31 -12.39
C ASP A 221 -6.09 -9.32 -13.06
N ILE A 222 -5.08 -8.83 -12.33
CA ILE A 222 -4.12 -7.84 -12.86
C ILE A 222 -3.39 -8.40 -14.06
N TYR A 223 -2.85 -9.61 -13.97
CA TYR A 223 -2.05 -10.19 -15.04
C TYR A 223 -2.84 -10.41 -16.34
N PRO A 224 -4.00 -11.12 -16.36
CA PRO A 224 -4.78 -11.25 -17.58
C PRO A 224 -5.30 -9.90 -18.10
N THR A 225 -5.57 -8.92 -17.25
CA THR A 225 -5.95 -7.57 -17.67
C THR A 225 -4.82 -6.88 -18.42
N LEU A 226 -3.58 -6.98 -17.94
CA LEU A 226 -2.42 -6.41 -18.61
C LEU A 226 -2.14 -7.09 -19.95
N ILE A 227 -2.32 -8.41 -20.07
CA ILE A 227 -2.24 -9.14 -21.34
C ILE A 227 -3.21 -8.55 -22.35
N ASP A 228 -4.48 -8.36 -21.97
CA ASP A 228 -5.50 -7.81 -22.86
C ASP A 228 -5.22 -6.37 -23.26
N LEU A 229 -4.90 -5.52 -22.30
CA LEU A 229 -4.64 -4.09 -22.54
C LEU A 229 -3.37 -3.86 -23.39
N ALA A 230 -2.36 -4.72 -23.23
CA ALA A 230 -1.11 -4.66 -24.00
C ALA A 230 -1.17 -5.47 -25.31
N HIS A 231 -2.32 -6.06 -25.65
CA HIS A 231 -2.52 -6.90 -26.85
C HIS A 231 -1.50 -8.04 -26.98
N LEU A 232 -1.13 -8.64 -25.86
CA LEU A 232 -0.22 -9.78 -25.82
C LEU A 232 -0.98 -11.10 -26.10
N PRO A 233 -0.27 -12.17 -26.52
CA PRO A 233 -0.90 -13.47 -26.71
C PRO A 233 -1.61 -13.96 -25.44
N ALA A 234 -2.85 -14.40 -25.58
CA ALA A 234 -3.66 -14.92 -24.47
C ALA A 234 -2.98 -16.13 -23.81
N ARG A 235 -3.15 -16.24 -22.48
CA ARG A 235 -2.69 -17.38 -21.68
C ARG A 235 -3.90 -18.09 -21.08
N THR A 236 -3.96 -19.42 -21.26
CA THR A 236 -5.07 -20.26 -20.79
C THR A 236 -4.81 -20.90 -19.42
N ASP A 237 -3.61 -20.70 -18.87
CA ASP A 237 -3.16 -21.25 -17.57
C ASP A 237 -3.33 -20.25 -16.42
N LEU A 238 -3.96 -19.09 -16.64
CA LEU A 238 -4.24 -18.09 -15.63
C LEU A 238 -5.62 -18.31 -15.00
N GLU A 239 -5.69 -18.21 -13.67
CA GLU A 239 -6.94 -18.36 -12.91
C GLU A 239 -7.73 -17.04 -12.83
N GLY A 240 -7.07 -15.88 -12.92
CA GLY A 240 -7.70 -14.55 -12.89
C GLY A 240 -8.47 -14.25 -14.18
N LEU A 241 -9.39 -13.30 -14.10
CA LEU A 241 -10.22 -12.84 -15.23
C LEU A 241 -9.82 -11.42 -15.62
N SER A 242 -9.75 -11.15 -16.93
CA SER A 242 -9.46 -9.80 -17.40
C SER A 242 -10.56 -8.81 -17.00
N LEU A 243 -10.15 -7.68 -16.45
CA LEU A 243 -10.98 -6.52 -16.11
C LEU A 243 -11.14 -5.53 -17.28
N ALA A 244 -10.54 -5.79 -18.44
CA ALA A 244 -10.59 -4.88 -19.58
C ALA A 244 -12.03 -4.47 -19.99
N PRO A 245 -13.06 -5.32 -19.93
CA PRO A 245 -14.44 -4.90 -20.17
C PRO A 245 -14.94 -3.87 -19.16
N GLN A 246 -14.64 -4.04 -17.87
CA GLN A 246 -15.04 -3.12 -16.80
C GLN A 246 -14.24 -1.80 -16.86
N LEU A 247 -12.99 -1.85 -17.31
CA LEU A 247 -12.14 -0.66 -17.49
C LEU A 247 -12.62 0.21 -18.66
N LYS A 248 -13.26 -0.39 -19.67
CA LYS A 248 -13.93 0.33 -20.77
C LYS A 248 -15.30 0.88 -20.35
N ASN A 249 -16.03 0.14 -19.54
CA ASN A 249 -17.34 0.53 -19.02
C ASN A 249 -17.57 -0.12 -17.65
N ALA A 250 -17.51 0.68 -16.59
CA ALA A 250 -17.62 0.23 -15.21
C ALA A 250 -18.94 -0.50 -14.86
N ALA A 251 -19.98 -0.33 -15.68
CA ALA A 251 -21.26 -1.04 -15.54
C ALA A 251 -21.28 -2.45 -16.17
N THR A 252 -20.22 -2.82 -16.92
CA THR A 252 -20.15 -4.15 -17.53
C THR A 252 -20.13 -5.24 -16.45
N PRO A 253 -21.03 -6.23 -16.48
CA PRO A 253 -21.00 -7.33 -15.53
C PRO A 253 -19.68 -8.10 -15.59
N ARG A 254 -19.21 -8.56 -14.44
CA ARG A 254 -18.15 -9.57 -14.36
C ARG A 254 -18.81 -10.95 -14.41
N LEU A 255 -18.45 -11.76 -15.38
CA LEU A 255 -19.00 -13.09 -15.61
C LEU A 255 -18.15 -14.15 -14.94
#